data_1fd4f9681fa313d77a80fd27c27bf6e3
#
_entry.id   1fd4f9681fa313d77a80fd27c27bf6e3
#
_cell.length_a   1.000
_cell.length_b   1.000
_cell.length_c   1.000
_cell.angle_alpha   90.00
_cell.angle_beta   90.00
_cell.angle_gamma   90.00
#
_symmetry.space_group_name_H-M   'P 1'
#
loop_
_entity.id
_entity.type
_entity.pdbx_description
1 polymer ?
#
loop_
_entity_poly.entity_id
_entity_poly.type
_entity_poly.pdbx_seq_one_letter_code
_entity_poly.pdbx_strand_id
1 'polypeptide(L)'
;MPMFAFGQKQDRVERMLRKMSVRDKVGQLFIINYGHYTPEGQIEEMIKKDRIGGLIIMEDEMVHYANRMNALQKQSRIPMVISIDGEWGASMRFDTLTQFPRNMQLGALSNTDMIYKVGRAMADQFRRVGVHINYAPTVDVNNNPKNPVIGQRSFGDNPQKVAKYGAALIRGMQDGGVWTSAKHFPGHGDTDVDSHKALPTLPFDRARLDAMELYPFQEAINQDVWMVMVGHLNVPALDPTGMPSSLSYPIITKLLKEEMGFKGIVVTDALGMKGVSTYMPAEMVPLASFKAGSDVLLMPAQSWHRSIKNVIKAVKKGEISRERLDESVRKVLKMKEQLGLLDGTPFIDPENIYEDTETKEVVDLIQEVCDASVTMVKRPSVALKGEGSLNELIKSGRAKEVVLDKRMSLASLDGAKASVAGAEYAVVYLPELRAPKNDFNSYSNMKPEEIYGFLSDWAGQQKVILAIMNNPYVLDQIDLKAFDGIVIGYSSVDQNMKAVGKVLSGEIDAEGVLPVSAGGLPNGFSAK
;
A
#
# COMPACT_ATOMS: atom_id res chain seq x y z
N MET A 1 38.33 -14.45 1.50
CA MET A 1 38.63 -13.45 2.54
C MET A 1 37.49 -12.44 2.62
N PRO A 2 36.53 -12.57 3.51
CA PRO A 2 35.75 -11.42 3.98
C PRO A 2 35.50 -11.36 5.50
N MET A 3 36.23 -12.13 6.33
CA MET A 3 35.99 -12.12 7.78
C MET A 3 36.42 -10.83 8.51
N PHE A 4 37.35 -10.05 7.97
CA PHE A 4 37.84 -8.81 8.60
C PHE A 4 36.86 -7.62 8.49
N ALA A 5 36.02 -7.57 7.45
CA ALA A 5 35.06 -6.47 7.26
C ALA A 5 33.84 -6.56 8.21
N PHE A 6 33.40 -7.76 8.59
CA PHE A 6 32.29 -7.94 9.52
C PHE A 6 32.62 -7.50 10.95
N GLY A 7 33.83 -7.76 11.41
CA GLY A 7 34.27 -7.36 12.76
C GLY A 7 34.35 -5.85 12.97
N GLN A 8 34.79 -5.10 11.97
CA GLN A 8 34.91 -3.63 12.06
C GLN A 8 33.55 -2.92 12.00
N LYS A 9 32.58 -3.44 11.22
CA LYS A 9 31.22 -2.87 11.14
C LYS A 9 30.43 -3.05 12.45
N GLN A 10 30.50 -4.21 13.06
CA GLN A 10 29.84 -4.47 14.34
C GLN A 10 30.34 -3.56 15.47
N ASP A 11 31.61 -3.19 15.45
CA ASP A 11 32.22 -2.25 16.41
C ASP A 11 31.72 -0.80 16.25
N ARG A 12 31.33 -0.35 15.05
CA ARG A 12 30.84 1.02 14.78
C ARG A 12 29.48 1.30 15.45
N VAL A 13 28.47 0.48 15.23
CA VAL A 13 27.13 0.64 15.82
C VAL A 13 27.22 0.61 17.35
N GLU A 14 27.97 -0.33 17.91
CA GLU A 14 28.14 -0.45 19.36
C GLU A 14 28.92 0.75 19.95
N ARG A 15 29.91 1.28 19.23
CA ARG A 15 30.62 2.52 19.65
C ARG A 15 29.68 3.72 19.65
N MET A 16 28.84 3.86 18.62
CA MET A 16 27.83 4.92 18.56
C MET A 16 26.84 4.80 19.70
N LEU A 17 26.28 3.61 19.90
CA LEU A 17 25.29 3.33 20.93
C LEU A 17 25.80 3.66 22.34
N ARG A 18 27.06 3.33 22.66
CA ARG A 18 27.69 3.69 23.95
C ARG A 18 27.85 5.21 24.16
N LYS A 19 28.04 5.99 23.08
CA LYS A 19 28.24 7.45 23.16
C LYS A 19 26.93 8.25 23.14
N MET A 20 25.81 7.63 22.75
CA MET A 20 24.53 8.29 22.66
C MET A 20 23.91 8.56 24.03
N SER A 21 23.40 9.76 24.24
CA SER A 21 22.56 10.07 25.38
C SER A 21 21.19 9.37 25.27
N VAL A 22 20.46 9.23 26.39
CA VAL A 22 19.08 8.73 26.38
C VAL A 22 18.19 9.51 25.41
N ARG A 23 18.40 10.83 25.31
CA ARG A 23 17.66 11.68 24.36
C ARG A 23 17.98 11.31 22.91
N ASP A 24 19.27 11.18 22.56
CA ASP A 24 19.67 10.77 21.21
C ASP A 24 19.09 9.40 20.86
N LYS A 25 19.13 8.45 21.80
CA LYS A 25 18.57 7.10 21.63
C LYS A 25 17.07 7.11 21.39
N VAL A 26 16.31 7.80 22.25
CA VAL A 26 14.84 7.87 22.12
C VAL A 26 14.43 8.59 20.84
N GLY A 27 15.10 9.70 20.50
CA GLY A 27 14.79 10.42 19.26
C GLY A 27 14.91 9.56 18.01
N GLN A 28 15.90 8.66 17.96
CA GLN A 28 16.12 7.77 16.80
C GLN A 28 14.96 6.78 16.57
N LEU A 29 14.09 6.57 17.53
CA LEU A 29 12.93 5.68 17.39
C LEU A 29 11.70 6.37 16.78
N PHE A 30 11.72 7.69 16.61
CA PHE A 30 10.59 8.45 16.10
C PHE A 30 10.76 8.81 14.63
N ILE A 31 9.74 8.48 13.83
CA ILE A 31 9.57 8.91 12.44
C ILE A 31 8.38 9.84 12.37
N ILE A 32 8.62 11.07 11.90
CA ILE A 32 7.65 12.16 11.90
C ILE A 32 7.21 12.44 10.45
N ASN A 33 5.96 12.86 10.25
CA ASN A 33 5.50 13.24 8.93
C ASN A 33 6.15 14.53 8.43
N TYR A 34 6.52 14.53 7.16
CA TYR A 34 6.94 15.69 6.38
C TYR A 34 5.83 16.00 5.36
N GLY A 35 5.46 17.27 5.24
CA GLY A 35 4.43 17.74 4.30
C GLY A 35 3.39 18.63 4.99
N HIS A 36 2.21 18.73 4.40
CA HIS A 36 1.15 19.68 4.79
C HIS A 36 0.72 19.68 6.26
N TYR A 37 0.97 18.60 6.99
CA TYR A 37 0.54 18.45 8.40
C TYR A 37 1.56 18.96 9.42
N THR A 38 2.77 19.33 8.99
CA THR A 38 3.83 19.80 9.90
C THR A 38 4.23 21.21 9.52
N PRO A 39 3.95 22.20 10.38
CA PRO A 39 4.31 23.59 10.13
C PRO A 39 5.81 23.79 9.86
N GLU A 40 6.11 24.74 9.00
CA GLU A 40 7.48 25.10 8.65
C GLU A 40 8.29 25.51 9.89
N GLY A 41 9.53 25.09 9.97
CA GLY A 41 10.41 25.32 11.13
C GLY A 41 10.27 24.32 12.28
N GLN A 42 9.16 23.59 12.39
CA GLN A 42 8.98 22.59 13.44
C GLN A 42 9.86 21.36 13.22
N ILE A 43 10.04 20.92 11.97
CA ILE A 43 10.90 19.77 11.64
C ILE A 43 12.35 20.05 12.05
N GLU A 44 12.87 21.27 11.75
CA GLU A 44 14.20 21.70 12.16
C GLU A 44 14.36 21.72 13.68
N GLU A 45 13.32 22.16 14.39
CA GLU A 45 13.31 22.12 15.85
C GLU A 45 13.41 20.67 16.36
N MET A 46 12.63 19.73 15.81
CA MET A 46 12.66 18.31 16.18
C MET A 46 14.01 17.66 15.86
N ILE A 47 14.61 17.96 14.70
CA ILE A 47 15.95 17.51 14.35
C ILE A 47 16.96 17.98 15.39
N LYS A 48 16.94 19.28 15.75
CA LYS A 48 17.94 19.88 16.65
C LYS A 48 17.71 19.51 18.11
N LYS A 49 16.45 19.55 18.58
CA LYS A 49 16.12 19.37 20.00
C LYS A 49 15.81 17.92 20.35
N ASP A 50 15.02 17.23 19.52
CA ASP A 50 14.50 15.89 19.82
C ASP A 50 15.32 14.77 19.17
N ARG A 51 16.22 15.11 18.20
CA ARG A 51 17.11 14.13 17.55
C ARG A 51 16.35 13.01 16.83
N ILE A 52 15.26 13.35 16.17
CA ILE A 52 14.39 12.39 15.47
C ILE A 52 15.15 11.47 14.52
N GLY A 53 14.68 10.22 14.41
CA GLY A 53 15.34 9.19 13.62
C GLY A 53 15.04 9.24 12.14
N GLY A 54 13.90 9.79 11.74
CA GLY A 54 13.49 9.83 10.34
C GLY A 54 12.25 10.66 10.06
N LEU A 55 11.92 10.73 8.77
CA LEU A 55 10.73 11.38 8.23
C LEU A 55 9.96 10.40 7.36
N ILE A 56 8.63 10.50 7.36
CA ILE A 56 7.77 9.91 6.34
C ILE A 56 7.27 11.04 5.44
N ILE A 57 7.45 10.85 4.13
CA ILE A 57 7.04 11.86 3.14
C ILE A 57 5.56 11.71 2.81
N MET A 58 4.92 12.86 2.69
CA MET A 58 3.59 13.04 2.13
C MET A 58 3.72 13.64 0.72
N GLU A 59 2.63 14.09 0.12
CA GLU A 59 2.63 14.68 -1.21
C GLU A 59 3.54 15.92 -1.29
N ASP A 60 4.38 16.00 -2.32
CA ASP A 60 5.24 17.15 -2.62
C ASP A 60 5.64 17.13 -4.12
N GLU A 61 6.22 18.22 -4.59
CA GLU A 61 6.89 18.33 -5.89
C GLU A 61 8.33 17.82 -5.77
N MET A 62 8.80 17.01 -6.72
CA MET A 62 10.04 16.23 -6.58
C MET A 62 11.30 17.06 -6.37
N VAL A 63 11.47 18.15 -7.14
CA VAL A 63 12.66 19.03 -7.02
C VAL A 63 12.63 19.80 -5.70
N HIS A 64 11.45 20.33 -5.33
CA HIS A 64 11.26 20.99 -4.03
C HIS A 64 11.56 20.02 -2.88
N TYR A 65 11.00 18.83 -2.93
CA TYR A 65 11.25 17.76 -1.96
C TYR A 65 12.75 17.43 -1.84
N ALA A 66 13.46 17.19 -2.95
CA ALA A 66 14.87 16.83 -2.94
C ALA A 66 15.72 17.92 -2.27
N ASN A 67 15.52 19.18 -2.65
CA ASN A 67 16.22 20.31 -2.06
C ASN A 67 15.93 20.45 -0.55
N ARG A 68 14.66 20.26 -0.17
CA ARG A 68 14.23 20.36 1.22
C ARG A 68 14.83 19.23 2.07
N MET A 69 14.81 17.99 1.59
CA MET A 69 15.42 16.85 2.28
C MET A 69 16.93 17.04 2.46
N ASN A 70 17.61 17.51 1.42
CA ASN A 70 19.05 17.83 1.50
C ASN A 70 19.34 18.88 2.59
N ALA A 71 18.49 19.92 2.69
CA ALA A 71 18.65 20.96 3.71
C ALA A 71 18.40 20.43 5.14
N LEU A 72 17.42 19.53 5.32
CA LEU A 72 17.11 18.92 6.61
C LEU A 72 18.18 17.90 7.04
N GLN A 73 18.68 17.08 6.12
CA GLN A 73 19.75 16.10 6.39
C GLN A 73 21.03 16.77 6.89
N LYS A 74 21.42 17.93 6.32
CA LYS A 74 22.59 18.71 6.79
C LYS A 74 22.47 19.17 8.24
N GLN A 75 21.27 19.28 8.79
CA GLN A 75 21.02 19.69 10.18
C GLN A 75 21.00 18.52 11.14
N SER A 76 20.91 17.28 10.62
CA SER A 76 20.79 16.08 11.45
C SER A 76 22.18 15.59 11.90
N ARG A 77 22.33 15.35 13.20
CA ARG A 77 23.59 14.80 13.76
C ARG A 77 23.82 13.33 13.37
N ILE A 78 22.75 12.56 13.28
CA ILE A 78 22.74 11.19 12.76
C ILE A 78 21.77 11.21 11.59
N PRO A 79 22.20 10.90 10.36
CA PRO A 79 21.33 10.99 9.18
C PRO A 79 19.98 10.32 9.41
N MET A 80 18.94 11.02 8.98
CA MET A 80 17.56 10.52 9.10
C MET A 80 17.27 9.48 8.04
N VAL A 81 16.46 8.48 8.39
CA VAL A 81 15.81 7.66 7.37
C VAL A 81 14.67 8.45 6.74
N ILE A 82 14.49 8.30 5.44
CA ILE A 82 13.32 8.82 4.73
C ILE A 82 12.46 7.62 4.38
N SER A 83 11.19 7.70 4.70
CA SER A 83 10.22 6.63 4.49
C SER A 83 8.99 7.12 3.72
N ILE A 84 8.26 6.20 3.13
CA ILE A 84 7.09 6.46 2.31
C ILE A 84 6.02 5.37 2.54
N ASP A 85 4.75 5.75 2.40
CA ASP A 85 3.71 4.83 1.95
C ASP A 85 3.66 4.89 0.43
N GLY A 86 4.29 3.93 -0.22
CA GLY A 86 4.41 3.84 -1.67
C GLY A 86 3.89 2.49 -2.18
N GLU A 87 2.62 2.14 -1.87
CA GLU A 87 2.03 0.83 -2.19
C GLU A 87 1.95 0.58 -3.70
N TRP A 88 1.85 1.65 -4.49
CA TRP A 88 1.90 1.60 -5.95
C TRP A 88 3.01 2.51 -6.52
N GLY A 89 4.18 2.46 -5.87
CA GLY A 89 5.37 3.20 -6.27
C GLY A 89 5.43 4.62 -5.72
N ALA A 90 6.43 5.36 -6.19
CA ALA A 90 6.65 6.75 -5.77
C ALA A 90 5.50 7.68 -6.21
N SER A 91 4.73 7.30 -7.24
CA SER A 91 3.53 8.00 -7.71
C SER A 91 2.44 8.18 -6.64
N MET A 92 2.48 7.40 -5.55
CA MET A 92 1.55 7.61 -4.43
C MET A 92 1.77 8.95 -3.72
N ARG A 93 2.94 9.57 -3.88
CA ARG A 93 3.33 10.85 -3.26
C ARG A 93 3.79 11.90 -4.26
N PHE A 94 4.19 11.48 -5.46
CA PHE A 94 4.61 12.32 -6.56
C PHE A 94 3.69 12.04 -7.75
N ASP A 95 2.60 12.78 -7.85
CA ASP A 95 1.46 12.55 -8.76
C ASP A 95 1.78 12.67 -10.26
N THR A 96 2.96 13.22 -10.57
CA THR A 96 3.49 13.32 -11.95
C THR A 96 4.04 12.01 -12.49
N LEU A 97 4.31 11.02 -11.62
CA LEU A 97 4.86 9.72 -12.01
C LEU A 97 3.77 8.74 -12.43
N THR A 98 4.10 7.85 -13.36
CA THR A 98 3.24 6.73 -13.74
C THR A 98 3.02 5.79 -12.56
N GLN A 99 1.75 5.48 -12.29
CA GLN A 99 1.36 4.61 -11.18
C GLN A 99 1.65 3.15 -11.51
N PHE A 100 2.35 2.44 -10.62
CA PHE A 100 2.39 0.97 -10.67
C PHE A 100 1.00 0.39 -10.38
N PRO A 101 0.68 -0.81 -10.93
CA PRO A 101 -0.53 -1.53 -10.60
C PRO A 101 -0.67 -1.78 -9.09
N ARG A 102 -1.90 -1.60 -8.58
CA ARG A 102 -2.20 -1.91 -7.17
C ARG A 102 -2.15 -3.42 -6.92
N ASN A 103 -2.01 -3.81 -5.66
CA ASN A 103 -1.87 -5.23 -5.30
C ASN A 103 -3.00 -6.12 -5.81
N MET A 104 -4.25 -5.66 -5.83
CA MET A 104 -5.38 -6.41 -6.39
C MET A 104 -5.16 -6.75 -7.87
N GLN A 105 -4.64 -5.82 -8.64
CA GLN A 105 -4.27 -6.04 -10.04
C GLN A 105 -3.06 -6.98 -10.16
N LEU A 106 -2.04 -6.82 -9.32
CA LEU A 106 -0.92 -7.77 -9.24
C LEU A 106 -1.41 -9.18 -8.88
N GLY A 107 -2.46 -9.26 -8.05
CA GLY A 107 -3.15 -10.49 -7.72
C GLY A 107 -3.81 -11.20 -8.91
N ALA A 108 -4.04 -10.51 -10.02
CA ALA A 108 -4.57 -11.12 -11.24
C ALA A 108 -3.50 -11.83 -12.10
N LEU A 109 -2.22 -11.60 -11.84
CA LEU A 109 -1.13 -12.24 -12.56
C LEU A 109 -1.05 -13.74 -12.28
N SER A 110 -0.57 -14.50 -13.25
CA SER A 110 -0.41 -15.96 -13.15
C SER A 110 0.89 -16.38 -12.43
N ASN A 111 1.90 -15.52 -12.38
CA ASN A 111 3.20 -15.81 -11.77
C ASN A 111 3.75 -14.63 -10.95
N THR A 112 4.77 -14.91 -10.15
CA THR A 112 5.39 -13.95 -9.24
C THR A 112 6.60 -13.21 -9.82
N ASP A 113 7.07 -13.58 -11.00
CA ASP A 113 8.31 -13.01 -11.58
C ASP A 113 8.10 -11.53 -11.95
N MET A 114 6.93 -11.21 -12.52
CA MET A 114 6.56 -9.83 -12.81
C MET A 114 6.43 -9.01 -11.51
N ILE A 115 5.88 -9.60 -10.44
CA ILE A 115 5.74 -8.93 -9.14
C ILE A 115 7.11 -8.62 -8.54
N TYR A 116 8.05 -9.57 -8.64
CA TYR A 116 9.43 -9.33 -8.24
C TYR A 116 10.06 -8.17 -9.03
N LYS A 117 9.89 -8.16 -10.38
CA LYS A 117 10.39 -7.07 -11.24
C LYS A 117 9.76 -5.73 -10.85
N VAL A 118 8.45 -5.68 -10.55
CA VAL A 118 7.77 -4.49 -10.04
C VAL A 118 8.42 -4.02 -8.74
N GLY A 119 8.68 -4.92 -7.79
CA GLY A 119 9.38 -4.59 -6.54
C GLY A 119 10.77 -4.00 -6.78
N ARG A 120 11.54 -4.56 -7.73
CA ARG A 120 12.85 -4.03 -8.14
C ARG A 120 12.74 -2.62 -8.72
N ALA A 121 11.82 -2.40 -9.65
CA ALA A 121 11.62 -1.11 -10.29
C ALA A 121 11.13 -0.04 -9.28
N MET A 122 10.24 -0.40 -8.36
CA MET A 122 9.85 0.48 -7.24
C MET A 122 11.05 0.86 -6.38
N ALA A 123 11.94 -0.09 -6.07
CA ALA A 123 13.13 0.18 -5.27
C ALA A 123 14.08 1.16 -5.96
N ASP A 124 14.25 1.03 -7.28
CA ASP A 124 15.10 1.94 -8.05
C ASP A 124 14.52 3.37 -8.05
N GLN A 125 13.18 3.52 -8.22
CA GLN A 125 12.49 4.81 -8.06
C GLN A 125 12.71 5.39 -6.65
N PHE A 126 12.47 4.60 -5.59
CA PHE A 126 12.60 5.05 -4.21
C PHE A 126 14.03 5.49 -3.89
N ARG A 127 15.02 4.74 -4.32
CA ARG A 127 16.43 5.10 -4.13
C ARG A 127 16.80 6.39 -4.87
N ARG A 128 16.29 6.58 -6.09
CA ARG A 128 16.56 7.80 -6.87
C ARG A 128 16.04 9.06 -6.17
N VAL A 129 14.88 8.95 -5.51
CA VAL A 129 14.30 10.04 -4.72
C VAL A 129 14.74 10.02 -3.24
N GLY A 130 15.77 9.24 -2.88
CA GLY A 130 16.34 9.20 -1.53
C GLY A 130 15.46 8.57 -0.46
N VAL A 131 14.47 7.76 -0.84
CA VAL A 131 13.64 6.99 0.08
C VAL A 131 14.36 5.69 0.47
N HIS A 132 14.35 5.39 1.76
CA HIS A 132 15.07 4.28 2.37
C HIS A 132 14.13 3.15 2.83
N ILE A 133 12.90 3.50 3.22
CA ILE A 133 11.90 2.58 3.75
C ILE A 133 10.59 2.78 2.98
N ASN A 134 10.01 1.70 2.45
CA ASN A 134 8.64 1.68 1.96
C ASN A 134 7.75 0.89 2.93
N TYR A 135 6.70 1.50 3.48
CA TYR A 135 5.70 0.81 4.29
C TYR A 135 4.71 0.06 3.39
N ALA A 136 5.23 -0.93 2.70
CA ALA A 136 4.54 -1.86 1.81
C ALA A 136 5.31 -3.19 1.74
N PRO A 137 4.66 -4.28 1.30
CA PRO A 137 3.26 -4.35 0.83
C PRO A 137 2.23 -4.53 1.94
N THR A 138 0.97 -4.23 1.60
CA THR A 138 -0.19 -4.73 2.34
C THR A 138 -0.33 -6.23 2.08
N VAL A 139 -0.22 -7.04 3.13
CA VAL A 139 -0.39 -8.51 3.09
C VAL A 139 -1.67 -8.95 3.82
N ASP A 140 -2.58 -8.01 4.05
CA ASP A 140 -3.93 -8.29 4.55
C ASP A 140 -4.71 -9.10 3.53
N VAL A 141 -5.43 -10.14 3.96
CA VAL A 141 -6.29 -10.98 3.10
C VAL A 141 -7.66 -10.35 2.99
N ASN A 142 -8.05 -9.85 1.82
CA ASN A 142 -9.32 -9.14 1.65
C ASN A 142 -10.48 -10.09 1.37
N ASN A 143 -10.85 -10.87 2.36
CA ASN A 143 -11.98 -11.79 2.30
C ASN A 143 -13.35 -11.15 2.63
N ASN A 144 -13.36 -9.85 2.97
CA ASN A 144 -14.56 -9.05 3.18
C ASN A 144 -14.70 -7.99 2.07
N PRO A 145 -15.63 -8.16 1.11
CA PRO A 145 -15.85 -7.19 0.03
C PRO A 145 -16.28 -5.79 0.52
N LYS A 146 -16.81 -5.71 1.76
CA LYS A 146 -17.25 -4.46 2.38
C LYS A 146 -16.14 -3.73 3.14
N ASN A 147 -14.94 -4.30 3.19
CA ASN A 147 -13.82 -3.67 3.89
C ASN A 147 -13.54 -2.25 3.31
N PRO A 148 -13.65 -1.20 4.13
CA PRO A 148 -13.56 0.19 3.64
C PRO A 148 -12.11 0.68 3.46
N VAL A 149 -11.11 -0.11 3.88
CA VAL A 149 -9.70 0.32 3.99
C VAL A 149 -8.78 -0.50 3.09
N ILE A 150 -8.93 -1.80 3.06
CA ILE A 150 -8.00 -2.70 2.36
C ILE A 150 -8.36 -2.82 0.88
N GLY A 151 -9.47 -3.44 0.51
CA GLY A 151 -9.93 -3.50 -0.88
C GLY A 151 -8.81 -3.78 -1.89
N GLN A 152 -8.62 -2.88 -2.84
CA GLN A 152 -7.59 -2.98 -3.90
C GLN A 152 -6.13 -2.99 -3.40
N ARG A 153 -5.89 -2.69 -2.13
CA ARG A 153 -4.54 -2.73 -1.53
C ARG A 153 -4.08 -4.16 -1.22
N SER A 154 -4.99 -5.15 -1.16
CA SER A 154 -4.69 -6.57 -1.01
C SER A 154 -4.44 -7.25 -2.35
N PHE A 155 -3.63 -8.33 -2.36
CA PHE A 155 -3.45 -9.21 -3.53
C PHE A 155 -4.67 -10.14 -3.78
N GLY A 156 -5.65 -10.19 -2.88
CA GLY A 156 -6.85 -11.00 -3.02
C GLY A 156 -7.41 -11.53 -1.71
N ASP A 157 -8.27 -12.55 -1.83
CA ASP A 157 -8.99 -13.20 -0.72
C ASP A 157 -8.40 -14.56 -0.30
N ASN A 158 -7.38 -15.04 -1.00
CA ASN A 158 -6.71 -16.30 -0.69
C ASN A 158 -5.40 -16.07 0.07
N PRO A 159 -5.24 -16.54 1.34
CA PRO A 159 -4.08 -16.25 2.17
C PRO A 159 -2.77 -16.78 1.59
N GLN A 160 -2.78 -17.95 0.92
CA GLN A 160 -1.59 -18.54 0.31
C GLN A 160 -1.11 -17.68 -0.88
N LYS A 161 -2.04 -17.17 -1.69
CA LYS A 161 -1.74 -16.28 -2.81
C LYS A 161 -1.21 -14.94 -2.31
N VAL A 162 -1.89 -14.33 -1.32
CA VAL A 162 -1.45 -13.08 -0.68
C VAL A 162 -0.04 -13.23 -0.13
N ALA A 163 0.24 -14.31 0.58
CA ALA A 163 1.57 -14.61 1.11
C ALA A 163 2.63 -14.73 0.02
N LYS A 164 2.37 -15.56 -1.01
CA LYS A 164 3.30 -15.79 -2.12
C LYS A 164 3.62 -14.51 -2.89
N TYR A 165 2.59 -13.69 -3.17
CA TYR A 165 2.73 -12.47 -3.97
C TYR A 165 3.33 -11.33 -3.15
N GLY A 166 2.94 -11.20 -1.88
CA GLY A 166 3.56 -10.28 -0.93
C GLY A 166 5.05 -10.54 -0.76
N ALA A 167 5.45 -11.82 -0.58
CA ALA A 167 6.84 -12.22 -0.48
C ALA A 167 7.66 -11.88 -1.74
N ALA A 168 7.08 -12.04 -2.94
CA ALA A 168 7.76 -11.68 -4.18
C ALA A 168 8.02 -10.17 -4.29
N LEU A 169 7.03 -9.35 -3.92
CA LEU A 169 7.17 -7.90 -3.93
C LEU A 169 8.18 -7.42 -2.87
N ILE A 170 8.12 -7.99 -1.65
CA ILE A 170 9.09 -7.74 -0.56
C ILE A 170 10.50 -8.03 -1.06
N ARG A 171 10.74 -9.24 -1.59
CA ARG A 171 12.05 -9.66 -2.08
C ARG A 171 12.57 -8.72 -3.18
N GLY A 172 11.72 -8.35 -4.16
CA GLY A 172 12.10 -7.42 -5.21
C GLY A 172 12.60 -6.09 -4.66
N MET A 173 11.87 -5.48 -3.72
CA MET A 173 12.27 -4.22 -3.10
C MET A 173 13.51 -4.36 -2.21
N GLN A 174 13.61 -5.43 -1.41
CA GLN A 174 14.76 -5.66 -0.51
C GLN A 174 16.06 -5.92 -1.30
N ASP A 175 16.00 -6.71 -2.39
CA ASP A 175 17.11 -6.90 -3.33
C ASP A 175 17.51 -5.59 -4.03
N GLY A 176 16.57 -4.64 -4.15
CA GLY A 176 16.80 -3.26 -4.59
C GLY A 176 17.41 -2.36 -3.53
N GLY A 177 17.59 -2.84 -2.30
CA GLY A 177 18.19 -2.07 -1.20
C GLY A 177 17.22 -1.15 -0.47
N VAL A 178 15.90 -1.32 -0.63
CA VAL A 178 14.85 -0.58 0.08
C VAL A 178 14.28 -1.46 1.20
N TRP A 179 14.19 -0.92 2.41
CA TRP A 179 13.56 -1.59 3.53
C TRP A 179 12.05 -1.63 3.32
N THR A 180 11.46 -2.81 3.52
CA THR A 180 10.03 -3.07 3.33
C THR A 180 9.35 -3.45 4.62
N SER A 181 8.05 -3.17 4.71
CA SER A 181 7.24 -3.51 5.89
C SER A 181 5.97 -4.25 5.48
N ALA A 182 5.84 -5.52 5.88
CA ALA A 182 4.57 -6.22 5.77
C ALA A 182 3.53 -5.59 6.72
N LYS A 183 2.33 -5.29 6.23
CA LYS A 183 1.28 -4.59 6.98
C LYS A 183 -0.12 -5.09 6.65
N HIS A 184 -1.08 -4.97 7.57
CA HIS A 184 -1.06 -4.37 8.93
C HIS A 184 -1.26 -5.48 9.96
N PHE A 185 -0.20 -5.88 10.66
CA PHE A 185 -0.26 -6.96 11.65
C PHE A 185 -1.26 -6.64 12.77
N PRO A 186 -2.09 -7.59 13.25
CA PRO A 186 -2.14 -9.02 12.89
C PRO A 186 -3.05 -9.38 11.70
N GLY A 187 -3.50 -8.42 10.90
CA GLY A 187 -4.34 -8.59 9.71
C GLY A 187 -5.60 -7.71 9.76
N HIS A 188 -5.79 -6.88 8.73
CA HIS A 188 -6.88 -5.88 8.66
C HIS A 188 -7.93 -6.20 7.59
N GLY A 189 -7.79 -7.37 6.92
CA GLY A 189 -8.57 -7.67 5.71
C GLY A 189 -10.05 -7.96 5.94
N ASP A 190 -10.43 -8.44 7.14
CA ASP A 190 -11.81 -8.80 7.48
C ASP A 190 -12.40 -7.86 8.55
N THR A 191 -12.37 -6.56 8.27
CA THR A 191 -12.93 -5.53 9.15
C THR A 191 -13.98 -4.69 8.41
N ASP A 192 -15.01 -4.25 9.12
CA ASP A 192 -16.09 -3.37 8.61
C ASP A 192 -15.89 -1.90 8.98
N VAL A 193 -14.86 -1.60 9.78
CA VAL A 193 -14.60 -0.28 10.33
C VAL A 193 -13.24 0.23 9.87
N ASP A 194 -13.20 1.50 9.46
CA ASP A 194 -11.98 2.20 9.11
C ASP A 194 -11.19 2.60 10.36
N SER A 195 -9.97 2.09 10.52
CA SER A 195 -9.08 2.39 11.65
C SER A 195 -8.69 3.88 11.76
N HIS A 196 -8.85 4.66 10.68
CA HIS A 196 -8.73 6.12 10.73
C HIS A 196 -9.88 6.79 11.49
N LYS A 197 -11.03 6.11 11.67
CA LYS A 197 -12.25 6.66 12.27
C LYS A 197 -12.54 6.08 13.65
N ALA A 198 -12.28 4.79 13.86
CA ALA A 198 -12.53 4.06 15.10
C ALA A 198 -11.62 2.83 15.20
N LEU A 199 -11.66 2.11 16.33
CA LEU A 199 -10.93 0.86 16.54
C LEU A 199 -11.72 -0.32 15.95
N PRO A 200 -11.26 -0.96 14.83
CA PRO A 200 -11.90 -2.13 14.27
C PRO A 200 -11.69 -3.35 15.17
N THR A 201 -12.65 -4.28 15.17
CA THR A 201 -12.57 -5.53 15.92
C THR A 201 -12.53 -6.73 14.98
N LEU A 202 -11.64 -7.68 15.25
CA LEU A 202 -11.59 -9.01 14.65
C LEU A 202 -12.09 -10.04 15.67
N PRO A 203 -13.36 -10.46 15.59
CA PRO A 203 -13.99 -11.30 16.61
C PRO A 203 -13.77 -12.81 16.36
N PHE A 204 -12.66 -13.17 15.72
CA PHE A 204 -12.36 -14.55 15.32
C PHE A 204 -11.56 -15.28 16.37
N ASP A 205 -11.69 -16.61 16.42
CA ASP A 205 -10.87 -17.47 17.24
C ASP A 205 -9.43 -17.59 16.71
N ARG A 206 -8.57 -18.15 17.52
CA ARG A 206 -7.15 -18.30 17.20
C ARG A 206 -6.92 -19.15 15.95
N ALA A 207 -7.64 -20.23 15.78
CA ALA A 207 -7.45 -21.15 14.65
C ALA A 207 -7.79 -20.45 13.32
N ARG A 208 -8.87 -19.63 13.30
CA ARG A 208 -9.22 -18.82 12.14
C ARG A 208 -8.15 -17.76 11.86
N LEU A 209 -7.64 -17.07 12.88
CA LEU A 209 -6.59 -16.07 12.73
C LEU A 209 -5.31 -16.69 12.18
N ASP A 210 -4.90 -17.86 12.67
CA ASP A 210 -3.70 -18.56 12.18
C ASP A 210 -3.82 -18.95 10.71
N ALA A 211 -5.01 -19.42 10.29
CA ALA A 211 -5.24 -19.91 8.94
C ALA A 211 -5.39 -18.77 7.90
N MET A 212 -5.76 -17.58 8.30
CA MET A 212 -6.12 -16.48 7.41
C MET A 212 -5.26 -15.24 7.65
N GLU A 213 -5.49 -14.55 8.77
CA GLU A 213 -4.89 -13.23 9.02
C GLU A 213 -3.39 -13.31 9.27
N LEU A 214 -2.93 -14.26 10.09
CA LEU A 214 -1.52 -14.41 10.48
C LEU A 214 -0.68 -15.14 9.44
N TYR A 215 -1.31 -15.96 8.59
CA TYR A 215 -0.61 -16.79 7.61
C TYR A 215 0.32 -15.98 6.68
N PRO A 216 -0.11 -14.88 6.02
CA PRO A 216 0.77 -14.10 5.16
C PRO A 216 1.93 -13.44 5.91
N PHE A 217 1.73 -13.07 7.17
CA PHE A 217 2.82 -12.51 8.00
C PHE A 217 3.84 -13.57 8.37
N GLN A 218 3.40 -14.80 8.71
CA GLN A 218 4.34 -15.89 8.97
C GLN A 218 5.20 -16.20 7.75
N GLU A 219 4.59 -16.23 6.56
CA GLU A 219 5.33 -16.44 5.32
C GLU A 219 6.27 -15.26 5.00
N ALA A 220 5.87 -14.02 5.25
CA ALA A 220 6.76 -12.87 5.11
C ALA A 220 7.96 -12.96 6.07
N ILE A 221 7.75 -13.43 7.31
CA ILE A 221 8.82 -13.67 8.30
C ILE A 221 9.75 -14.79 7.81
N ASN A 222 9.19 -15.88 7.29
CA ASN A 222 9.95 -17.00 6.75
C ASN A 222 10.81 -16.61 5.53
N GLN A 223 10.44 -15.52 4.82
CA GLN A 223 11.15 -14.93 3.69
C GLN A 223 11.99 -13.70 4.09
N ASP A 224 12.35 -13.59 5.38
CA ASP A 224 13.24 -12.55 5.92
C ASP A 224 12.77 -11.12 5.64
N VAL A 225 11.48 -10.83 5.82
CA VAL A 225 11.01 -9.43 5.79
C VAL A 225 11.70 -8.60 6.87
N TRP A 226 12.17 -7.42 6.51
CA TRP A 226 12.97 -6.61 7.43
C TRP A 226 12.14 -5.83 8.45
N MET A 227 10.90 -5.48 8.11
CA MET A 227 9.98 -4.79 9.01
C MET A 227 8.59 -5.41 8.99
N VAL A 228 7.89 -5.29 10.13
CA VAL A 228 6.44 -5.57 10.23
C VAL A 228 5.78 -4.34 10.86
N MET A 229 4.73 -3.84 10.20
CA MET A 229 3.92 -2.74 10.73
C MET A 229 2.70 -3.28 11.47
N VAL A 230 2.56 -2.86 12.72
CA VAL A 230 1.43 -3.25 13.57
C VAL A 230 0.31 -2.23 13.44
N GLY A 231 -0.85 -2.67 12.98
CA GLY A 231 -2.06 -1.86 12.84
C GLY A 231 -2.75 -1.59 14.17
N HIS A 232 -3.89 -0.90 14.10
CA HIS A 232 -4.72 -0.57 15.28
C HIS A 232 -6.01 -1.38 15.25
N LEU A 233 -5.96 -2.58 15.84
CA LEU A 233 -7.06 -3.55 15.84
C LEU A 233 -7.34 -4.06 17.25
N ASN A 234 -8.60 -4.25 17.58
CA ASN A 234 -9.01 -5.04 18.74
C ASN A 234 -9.16 -6.51 18.31
N VAL A 235 -8.39 -7.40 18.93
CA VAL A 235 -8.39 -8.84 18.60
C VAL A 235 -8.53 -9.66 19.89
N PRO A 236 -9.77 -9.88 20.37
CA PRO A 236 -10.02 -10.47 21.70
C PRO A 236 -9.40 -11.85 21.91
N ALA A 237 -9.25 -12.66 20.85
CA ALA A 237 -8.60 -13.96 20.92
C ALA A 237 -7.08 -13.90 21.16
N LEU A 238 -6.44 -12.75 20.87
CA LEU A 238 -5.01 -12.53 21.08
C LEU A 238 -4.74 -11.67 22.33
N ASP A 239 -5.63 -10.72 22.60
CA ASP A 239 -5.60 -9.87 23.81
C ASP A 239 -7.02 -9.56 24.26
N PRO A 240 -7.53 -10.22 25.34
CA PRO A 240 -8.90 -10.05 25.83
C PRO A 240 -9.15 -8.72 26.54
N THR A 241 -8.11 -7.88 26.71
CA THR A 241 -8.23 -6.60 27.41
C THR A 241 -8.89 -5.50 26.60
N GLY A 242 -9.10 -5.73 25.28
CA GLY A 242 -9.58 -4.72 24.34
C GLY A 242 -8.52 -3.68 23.95
N MET A 243 -7.26 -3.92 24.31
CA MET A 243 -6.14 -3.06 23.94
C MET A 243 -5.93 -3.08 22.42
N PRO A 244 -5.75 -1.92 21.75
CA PRO A 244 -5.35 -1.91 20.35
C PRO A 244 -4.05 -2.71 20.12
N SER A 245 -3.99 -3.51 19.06
CA SER A 245 -2.84 -4.38 18.75
C SER A 245 -1.49 -3.66 18.80
N SER A 246 -1.44 -2.41 18.34
CA SER A 246 -0.23 -1.56 18.41
C SER A 246 0.20 -1.15 19.82
N LEU A 247 -0.63 -1.37 20.82
CA LEU A 247 -0.35 -1.11 22.25
C LEU A 247 -0.30 -2.40 23.08
N SER A 248 -0.53 -3.56 22.47
CA SER A 248 -0.69 -4.85 23.13
C SER A 248 0.64 -5.60 23.24
N TYR A 249 1.13 -5.80 24.45
CA TYR A 249 2.29 -6.65 24.71
C TYR A 249 2.06 -8.13 24.30
N PRO A 250 0.89 -8.74 24.57
CA PRO A 250 0.57 -10.07 24.06
C PRO A 250 0.71 -10.20 22.53
N ILE A 251 0.26 -9.19 21.78
CA ILE A 251 0.28 -9.24 20.31
C ILE A 251 1.69 -8.93 19.76
N ILE A 252 2.35 -7.87 20.22
CA ILE A 252 3.64 -7.46 19.66
C ILE A 252 4.76 -8.35 20.17
N THR A 253 4.85 -8.52 21.47
CA THR A 253 5.99 -9.25 22.04
C THR A 253 5.76 -10.76 22.04
N LYS A 254 4.64 -11.23 22.62
CA LYS A 254 4.41 -12.67 22.77
C LYS A 254 4.14 -13.34 21.43
N LEU A 255 3.18 -12.83 20.65
CA LEU A 255 2.84 -13.44 19.38
C LEU A 255 3.89 -13.14 18.29
N LEU A 256 4.08 -11.87 17.91
CA LEU A 256 4.91 -11.55 16.75
C LEU A 256 6.38 -11.86 16.96
N LYS A 257 6.97 -11.40 18.09
CA LYS A 257 8.43 -11.56 18.31
C LYS A 257 8.82 -12.94 18.86
N GLU A 258 8.06 -13.49 19.83
CA GLU A 258 8.45 -14.73 20.51
C GLU A 258 7.88 -15.96 19.76
N GLU A 259 6.57 -16.03 19.52
CA GLU A 259 5.91 -17.21 18.94
C GLU A 259 6.18 -17.33 17.44
N MET A 260 5.91 -16.25 16.65
CA MET A 260 6.16 -16.23 15.21
C MET A 260 7.64 -16.03 14.86
N GLY A 261 8.49 -15.71 15.84
CA GLY A 261 9.93 -15.64 15.69
C GLY A 261 10.48 -14.41 14.97
N PHE A 262 9.70 -13.33 14.80
CA PHE A 262 10.15 -12.13 14.11
C PHE A 262 11.29 -11.42 14.83
N LYS A 263 12.42 -11.20 14.14
CA LYS A 263 13.64 -10.57 14.68
C LYS A 263 13.92 -9.18 14.09
N GLY A 264 13.20 -8.78 13.05
CA GLY A 264 13.35 -7.48 12.39
C GLY A 264 12.86 -6.30 13.22
N ILE A 265 12.58 -5.17 12.56
CA ILE A 265 12.08 -3.95 13.19
C ILE A 265 10.54 -3.99 13.21
N VAL A 266 9.97 -3.88 14.41
CA VAL A 266 8.53 -3.64 14.57
C VAL A 266 8.27 -2.15 14.52
N VAL A 267 7.52 -1.70 13.51
CA VAL A 267 7.04 -0.32 13.37
C VAL A 267 5.54 -0.24 13.66
N THR A 268 5.09 0.84 14.26
CA THR A 268 3.65 1.09 14.43
C THR A 268 3.04 1.62 13.14
N ASP A 269 1.76 1.40 12.94
CA ASP A 269 0.97 2.28 12.08
C ASP A 269 0.91 3.68 12.71
N ALA A 270 0.37 4.68 11.99
CA ALA A 270 0.38 6.07 12.42
C ALA A 270 -0.32 6.28 13.78
N LEU A 271 0.45 6.57 14.82
CA LEU A 271 -0.04 6.69 16.20
C LEU A 271 -0.97 7.90 16.43
N GLY A 272 -1.14 8.75 15.43
CA GLY A 272 -2.13 9.83 15.42
C GLY A 272 -3.54 9.40 14.98
N MET A 273 -3.72 8.17 14.46
CA MET A 273 -5.02 7.66 14.00
C MET A 273 -6.02 7.49 15.15
N LYS A 274 -7.32 7.68 14.85
CA LYS A 274 -8.38 7.63 15.88
C LYS A 274 -8.52 6.24 16.51
N GLY A 275 -8.21 5.17 15.77
CA GLY A 275 -8.24 3.81 16.30
C GLY A 275 -7.35 3.60 17.53
N VAL A 276 -6.36 4.47 17.76
CA VAL A 276 -5.47 4.40 18.93
C VAL A 276 -5.41 5.70 19.72
N SER A 277 -5.51 6.87 19.08
CA SER A 277 -5.33 8.18 19.75
C SER A 277 -6.47 8.55 20.69
N THR A 278 -7.63 7.90 20.57
CA THR A 278 -8.78 8.06 21.47
C THR A 278 -8.74 7.09 22.65
N TYR A 279 -7.86 6.08 22.62
CA TYR A 279 -7.78 5.05 23.67
C TYR A 279 -7.12 5.57 24.96
N MET A 280 -6.16 6.48 24.82
CA MET A 280 -5.46 7.13 25.94
C MET A 280 -4.96 8.52 25.49
N PRO A 281 -4.47 9.38 26.43
CA PRO A 281 -3.87 10.65 26.05
C PRO A 281 -2.81 10.49 24.96
N ALA A 282 -2.92 11.26 23.87
CA ALA A 282 -2.14 11.10 22.65
C ALA A 282 -0.62 11.09 22.89
N GLU A 283 -0.14 11.89 23.86
CA GLU A 283 1.29 11.92 24.23
C GLU A 283 1.78 10.69 24.98
N MET A 284 0.87 9.81 25.44
CA MET A 284 1.20 8.55 26.12
C MET A 284 1.18 7.35 25.17
N VAL A 285 0.51 7.47 24.02
CA VAL A 285 0.39 6.38 23.03
C VAL A 285 1.75 5.84 22.59
N PRO A 286 2.76 6.67 22.20
CA PRO A 286 4.08 6.17 21.82
C PRO A 286 4.80 5.44 22.96
N LEU A 287 4.65 5.89 24.19
CA LEU A 287 5.22 5.19 25.36
C LEU A 287 4.59 3.82 25.56
N ALA A 288 3.25 3.73 25.44
CA ALA A 288 2.54 2.47 25.59
C ALA A 288 2.96 1.46 24.50
N SER A 289 3.04 1.92 23.25
CA SER A 289 3.48 1.10 22.13
C SER A 289 4.93 0.61 22.28
N PHE A 290 5.83 1.48 22.74
CA PHE A 290 7.22 1.08 23.00
C PHE A 290 7.32 0.05 24.13
N LYS A 291 6.52 0.20 25.20
CA LYS A 291 6.41 -0.80 26.29
C LYS A 291 5.84 -2.13 25.78
N ALA A 292 4.91 -2.08 24.82
CA ALA A 292 4.34 -3.28 24.20
C ALA A 292 5.33 -4.04 23.31
N GLY A 293 6.41 -3.39 22.85
CA GLY A 293 7.46 -4.08 22.08
C GLY A 293 7.80 -3.44 20.72
N SER A 294 7.12 -2.38 20.29
CA SER A 294 7.47 -1.66 19.04
C SER A 294 8.88 -1.10 19.10
N ASP A 295 9.58 -1.08 17.98
CA ASP A 295 10.95 -0.56 17.86
C ASP A 295 10.97 0.85 17.26
N VAL A 296 10.05 1.15 16.33
CA VAL A 296 9.90 2.45 15.66
C VAL A 296 8.47 2.96 15.83
N LEU A 297 8.36 4.25 16.18
CA LEU A 297 7.13 4.94 16.53
C LEU A 297 6.78 5.94 15.43
N LEU A 298 5.80 5.58 14.57
CA LEU A 298 5.47 6.32 13.37
C LEU A 298 4.40 7.38 13.65
N MET A 299 4.60 8.59 13.15
CA MET A 299 3.63 9.68 13.12
C MET A 299 2.81 9.82 14.43
N PRO A 300 3.43 10.04 15.59
CA PRO A 300 2.65 10.34 16.79
C PRO A 300 1.81 11.61 16.55
N ALA A 301 0.66 11.71 17.23
CA ALA A 301 -0.17 12.92 17.16
C ALA A 301 0.62 14.19 17.49
N GLN A 302 0.10 15.37 17.19
CA GLN A 302 0.79 16.69 17.28
C GLN A 302 1.54 17.00 18.61
N SER A 303 1.49 16.09 19.57
CA SER A 303 2.20 16.19 20.86
C SER A 303 3.56 15.47 20.90
N TRP A 304 4.22 15.22 19.74
CA TRP A 304 5.47 14.44 19.63
C TRP A 304 6.56 14.83 20.61
N HIS A 305 6.79 16.14 20.86
CA HIS A 305 7.75 16.59 21.84
C HIS A 305 7.43 16.09 23.26
N ARG A 306 6.14 16.09 23.66
CA ARG A 306 5.70 15.51 24.93
C ARG A 306 5.85 14.00 24.91
N SER A 307 5.53 13.35 23.80
CA SER A 307 5.69 11.90 23.61
C SER A 307 7.14 11.47 23.81
N ILE A 308 8.09 12.15 23.16
CA ILE A 308 9.54 11.90 23.31
C ILE A 308 9.97 12.11 24.77
N LYS A 309 9.52 13.21 25.41
CA LYS A 309 9.79 13.48 26.84
C LYS A 309 9.24 12.37 27.75
N ASN A 310 8.05 11.85 27.47
CA ASN A 310 7.45 10.78 28.27
C ASN A 310 8.26 9.48 28.19
N VAL A 311 8.72 9.10 26.98
CA VAL A 311 9.61 7.93 26.81
C VAL A 311 10.95 8.15 27.52
N ILE A 312 11.60 9.33 27.39
CA ILE A 312 12.83 9.68 28.11
C ILE A 312 12.63 9.58 29.63
N LYS A 313 11.50 10.09 30.15
CA LYS A 313 11.17 10.04 31.57
C LYS A 313 11.00 8.61 32.06
N ALA A 314 10.30 7.77 31.29
CA ALA A 314 10.10 6.35 31.61
C ALA A 314 11.43 5.58 31.68
N VAL A 315 12.35 5.81 30.72
CA VAL A 315 13.69 5.23 30.75
C VAL A 315 14.49 5.70 31.98
N LYS A 316 14.46 7.01 32.29
CA LYS A 316 15.18 7.55 33.45
C LYS A 316 14.65 7.01 34.79
N LYS A 317 13.35 6.69 34.88
CA LYS A 317 12.71 6.11 36.05
C LYS A 317 12.87 4.59 36.15
N GLY A 318 13.45 3.93 35.15
CA GLY A 318 13.56 2.47 35.10
C GLY A 318 12.25 1.76 34.72
N GLU A 319 11.22 2.48 34.30
CA GLU A 319 9.98 1.87 33.78
C GLU A 319 10.20 1.16 32.41
N ILE A 320 11.23 1.58 31.69
CA ILE A 320 11.80 0.93 30.52
C ILE A 320 13.28 0.70 30.82
N SER A 321 13.76 -0.52 30.63
CA SER A 321 15.16 -0.82 30.86
C SER A 321 16.05 -0.17 29.79
N ARG A 322 17.31 0.08 30.13
CA ARG A 322 18.28 0.61 29.15
C ARG A 322 18.57 -0.41 28.06
N GLU A 323 18.57 -1.68 28.42
CA GLU A 323 18.77 -2.80 27.50
C GLU A 323 17.66 -2.83 26.44
N ARG A 324 16.39 -2.64 26.85
CA ARG A 324 15.25 -2.57 25.91
C ARG A 324 15.37 -1.38 24.94
N LEU A 325 15.79 -0.21 25.46
CA LEU A 325 16.05 0.97 24.62
C LEU A 325 17.21 0.69 23.64
N ASP A 326 18.31 0.14 24.15
CA ASP A 326 19.51 -0.13 23.36
C ASP A 326 19.27 -1.19 22.29
N GLU A 327 18.43 -2.18 22.55
CA GLU A 327 17.99 -3.18 21.56
C GLU A 327 17.34 -2.51 20.34
N SER A 328 16.34 -1.66 20.56
CA SER A 328 15.65 -0.99 19.45
C SER A 328 16.55 0.00 18.70
N VAL A 329 17.34 0.78 19.43
CA VAL A 329 18.29 1.73 18.81
C VAL A 329 19.35 1.01 18.01
N ARG A 330 19.85 -0.14 18.48
CA ARG A 330 20.78 -0.98 17.74
C ARG A 330 20.21 -1.45 16.40
N LYS A 331 18.93 -1.89 16.37
CA LYS A 331 18.25 -2.26 15.14
C LYS A 331 18.18 -1.08 14.17
N VAL A 332 17.79 0.11 14.66
CA VAL A 332 17.70 1.33 13.83
C VAL A 332 19.07 1.76 13.30
N LEU A 333 20.13 1.69 14.13
CA LEU A 333 21.48 2.04 13.69
C LEU A 333 22.04 1.02 12.69
N LYS A 334 21.76 -0.28 12.85
CA LYS A 334 22.13 -1.31 11.87
C LYS A 334 21.43 -1.10 10.54
N MET A 335 20.13 -0.77 10.55
CA MET A 335 19.40 -0.36 9.34
C MET A 335 20.08 0.82 8.66
N LYS A 336 20.41 1.87 9.40
CA LYS A 336 21.10 3.05 8.85
C LYS A 336 22.50 2.72 8.30
N GLU A 337 23.20 1.80 8.93
CA GLU A 337 24.49 1.31 8.44
C GLU A 337 24.35 0.53 7.12
N GLN A 338 23.37 -0.39 7.04
CA GLN A 338 23.08 -1.14 5.81
C GLN A 338 22.69 -0.21 4.65
N LEU A 339 21.98 0.86 4.93
CA LEU A 339 21.58 1.89 3.97
C LEU A 339 22.72 2.85 3.60
N GLY A 340 23.92 2.71 4.17
CA GLY A 340 25.04 3.63 3.96
C GLY A 340 24.87 5.02 4.60
N LEU A 341 23.80 5.23 5.36
CA LEU A 341 23.49 6.53 5.97
C LEU A 341 24.52 6.97 7.02
N LEU A 342 25.28 6.03 7.57
CA LEU A 342 26.33 6.37 8.54
C LEU A 342 27.65 6.74 7.86
N ASP A 343 27.81 6.57 6.55
CA ASP A 343 29.04 6.85 5.82
C ASP A 343 29.23 8.32 5.43
N GLY A 344 28.15 9.11 5.50
CA GLY A 344 28.14 10.53 5.17
C GLY A 344 26.74 11.12 5.24
N THR A 345 26.61 12.40 4.92
CA THR A 345 25.29 13.03 4.77
C THR A 345 24.70 12.61 3.43
N PRO A 346 23.55 11.95 3.40
CA PRO A 346 22.91 11.56 2.15
C PRO A 346 22.51 12.82 1.36
N PHE A 347 22.59 12.70 0.03
CA PHE A 347 22.26 13.77 -0.91
C PHE A 347 21.37 13.21 -2.02
N ILE A 348 20.31 13.93 -2.33
CA ILE A 348 19.40 13.65 -3.44
C ILE A 348 19.74 14.67 -4.54
N ASP A 349 20.21 14.20 -5.69
CA ASP A 349 20.45 15.08 -6.83
C ASP A 349 19.10 15.52 -7.44
N PRO A 350 18.77 16.83 -7.44
CA PRO A 350 17.54 17.31 -8.05
C PRO A 350 17.59 17.38 -9.59
N GLU A 351 18.80 17.26 -10.20
CA GLU A 351 18.95 17.29 -11.66
C GLU A 351 18.41 16.00 -12.26
N ASN A 352 17.62 16.11 -13.32
CA ASN A 352 16.98 15.02 -14.04
C ASN A 352 16.19 14.05 -13.13
N ILE A 353 15.69 14.52 -11.97
CA ILE A 353 15.05 13.64 -10.99
C ILE A 353 13.77 12.97 -11.54
N TYR A 354 13.03 13.66 -12.42
CA TYR A 354 11.84 13.11 -13.06
C TYR A 354 12.22 12.02 -14.08
N GLU A 355 13.12 12.34 -15.00
CA GLU A 355 13.54 11.46 -16.09
C GLU A 355 14.19 10.18 -15.55
N ASP A 356 15.02 10.31 -14.53
CA ASP A 356 15.69 9.17 -13.88
C ASP A 356 14.73 8.30 -13.05
N THR A 357 13.59 8.85 -12.63
CA THR A 357 12.57 8.13 -11.85
C THR A 357 11.49 7.52 -12.75
N GLU A 358 11.18 8.17 -13.88
CA GLU A 358 10.19 7.76 -14.88
C GLU A 358 10.89 7.23 -16.14
N THR A 359 11.79 6.25 -16.00
CA THR A 359 12.51 5.70 -17.16
C THR A 359 11.58 4.92 -18.09
N LYS A 360 12.00 4.80 -19.37
CA LYS A 360 11.24 4.01 -20.35
C LYS A 360 11.03 2.57 -19.89
N GLU A 361 12.03 1.96 -19.27
CA GLU A 361 11.98 0.59 -18.75
C GLU A 361 10.91 0.43 -17.66
N VAL A 362 10.75 1.44 -16.79
CA VAL A 362 9.70 1.46 -15.76
C VAL A 362 8.32 1.55 -16.41
N VAL A 363 8.14 2.47 -17.36
CA VAL A 363 6.85 2.67 -18.04
C VAL A 363 6.47 1.44 -18.87
N ASP A 364 7.44 0.83 -19.57
CA ASP A 364 7.24 -0.41 -20.36
C ASP A 364 6.85 -1.57 -19.43
N LEU A 365 7.52 -1.74 -18.27
CA LEU A 365 7.18 -2.77 -17.29
C LEU A 365 5.75 -2.57 -16.73
N ILE A 366 5.38 -1.35 -16.43
CA ILE A 366 4.02 -1.05 -15.96
C ILE A 366 3.00 -1.46 -17.02
N GLN A 367 3.26 -1.15 -18.31
CA GLN A 367 2.37 -1.55 -19.40
C GLN A 367 2.32 -3.08 -19.56
N GLU A 368 3.46 -3.78 -19.48
CA GLU A 368 3.54 -5.24 -19.54
C GLU A 368 2.68 -5.89 -18.43
N VAL A 369 2.76 -5.38 -17.22
CA VAL A 369 1.95 -5.85 -16.08
C VAL A 369 0.46 -5.57 -16.30
N CYS A 370 0.12 -4.38 -16.81
CA CYS A 370 -1.28 -4.04 -17.13
C CYS A 370 -1.83 -4.99 -18.21
N ASP A 371 -1.06 -5.24 -19.26
CA ASP A 371 -1.45 -6.15 -20.35
C ASP A 371 -1.71 -7.58 -19.82
N ALA A 372 -0.80 -8.12 -19.01
CA ALA A 372 -0.89 -9.47 -18.44
C ALA A 372 -1.99 -9.65 -17.37
N SER A 373 -2.46 -8.56 -16.79
CA SER A 373 -3.45 -8.61 -15.70
C SER A 373 -4.91 -8.53 -16.18
N VAL A 374 -5.15 -8.11 -17.43
CA VAL A 374 -6.53 -7.98 -17.94
C VAL A 374 -7.26 -9.31 -17.81
N THR A 375 -8.41 -9.28 -17.12
CA THR A 375 -9.19 -10.48 -16.81
C THR A 375 -10.50 -10.53 -17.60
N MET A 376 -10.67 -11.54 -18.43
CA MET A 376 -11.94 -11.79 -19.14
C MET A 376 -12.89 -12.55 -18.22
N VAL A 377 -14.01 -11.93 -17.86
CA VAL A 377 -15.06 -12.55 -17.02
C VAL A 377 -16.12 -13.20 -17.87
N LYS A 378 -16.49 -12.57 -18.98
CA LYS A 378 -17.44 -13.09 -19.95
C LYS A 378 -16.99 -12.72 -21.35
N ARG A 379 -16.83 -13.72 -22.23
CA ARG A 379 -16.51 -13.44 -23.63
C ARG A 379 -17.71 -12.81 -24.35
N PRO A 380 -17.49 -11.76 -25.13
CA PRO A 380 -18.55 -11.20 -25.96
C PRO A 380 -18.95 -12.17 -27.08
N SER A 381 -20.20 -12.04 -27.57
CA SER A 381 -20.70 -12.84 -28.70
C SER A 381 -20.02 -12.46 -30.04
N VAL A 382 -19.44 -11.26 -30.12
CA VAL A 382 -18.61 -10.83 -31.26
C VAL A 382 -17.18 -11.38 -31.11
N ALA A 383 -16.59 -11.77 -32.22
CA ALA A 383 -15.18 -12.19 -32.23
C ALA A 383 -14.28 -10.98 -31.90
N LEU A 384 -13.19 -11.23 -31.15
CA LEU A 384 -12.18 -10.19 -30.87
C LEU A 384 -11.10 -10.14 -31.98
N LYS A 385 -10.89 -11.26 -32.73
CA LYS A 385 -9.89 -11.36 -33.81
C LYS A 385 -10.54 -11.79 -35.13
N GLY A 386 -9.97 -11.37 -36.24
CA GLY A 386 -10.37 -11.80 -37.57
C GLY A 386 -11.51 -10.98 -38.18
N GLU A 387 -12.09 -11.51 -39.27
CA GLU A 387 -13.18 -10.87 -39.98
C GLU A 387 -14.45 -10.76 -39.11
N GLY A 388 -15.11 -9.61 -39.14
CA GLY A 388 -16.25 -9.29 -38.31
C GLY A 388 -15.92 -9.08 -36.82
N SER A 389 -14.66 -8.89 -36.48
CA SER A 389 -14.21 -8.64 -35.11
C SER A 389 -14.75 -7.32 -34.55
N LEU A 390 -14.74 -7.20 -33.21
CA LEU A 390 -15.15 -5.98 -32.52
C LEU A 390 -14.39 -4.75 -33.04
N ASN A 391 -13.09 -4.88 -33.30
CA ASN A 391 -12.28 -3.79 -33.87
C ASN A 391 -12.77 -3.35 -35.28
N GLU A 392 -13.17 -4.28 -36.13
CA GLU A 392 -13.75 -3.93 -37.44
C GLU A 392 -15.12 -3.28 -37.29
N LEU A 393 -15.93 -3.73 -36.31
CA LEU A 393 -17.20 -3.10 -36.01
C LEU A 393 -17.01 -1.66 -35.47
N ILE A 394 -15.98 -1.41 -34.65
CA ILE A 394 -15.64 -0.07 -34.17
C ILE A 394 -15.24 0.82 -35.37
N LYS A 395 -14.34 0.35 -36.24
CA LYS A 395 -13.89 1.10 -37.42
C LYS A 395 -15.03 1.42 -38.38
N SER A 396 -16.02 0.56 -38.53
CA SER A 396 -17.19 0.77 -39.37
C SER A 396 -18.35 1.55 -38.71
N GLY A 397 -18.21 1.92 -37.42
CA GLY A 397 -19.22 2.61 -36.61
C GLY A 397 -20.37 1.71 -36.16
N ARG A 398 -20.31 0.39 -36.41
CA ARG A 398 -21.30 -0.61 -35.92
C ARG A 398 -21.13 -0.91 -34.44
N ALA A 399 -19.93 -0.75 -33.89
CA ALA A 399 -19.67 -0.71 -32.46
C ALA A 399 -19.15 0.67 -32.08
N LYS A 400 -19.49 1.13 -30.89
CA LYS A 400 -19.05 2.43 -30.35
C LYS A 400 -18.56 2.26 -28.93
N GLU A 401 -17.55 3.05 -28.57
CA GLU A 401 -16.96 3.08 -27.24
C GLU A 401 -17.42 4.32 -26.48
N VAL A 402 -17.62 4.18 -25.18
CA VAL A 402 -17.90 5.31 -24.27
C VAL A 402 -17.22 5.09 -22.93
N VAL A 403 -16.51 6.10 -22.47
CA VAL A 403 -15.92 6.14 -21.13
C VAL A 403 -16.85 6.95 -20.23
N LEU A 404 -17.32 6.34 -19.15
CA LEU A 404 -18.21 7.01 -18.21
C LEU A 404 -17.40 8.01 -17.36
N ASP A 405 -18.01 9.16 -17.06
CA ASP A 405 -17.38 10.14 -16.16
C ASP A 405 -17.36 9.62 -14.72
N LYS A 406 -16.28 9.90 -13.99
CA LYS A 406 -16.18 9.62 -12.55
C LYS A 406 -17.21 10.40 -11.72
N ARG A 407 -17.70 11.55 -12.21
CA ARG A 407 -18.73 12.41 -11.61
C ARG A 407 -20.12 12.10 -12.16
N MET A 408 -20.52 10.84 -12.11
CA MET A 408 -21.76 10.38 -12.71
C MET A 408 -23.00 11.07 -12.15
N SER A 409 -23.90 11.40 -13.06
CA SER A 409 -25.28 11.79 -12.82
C SER A 409 -26.19 11.02 -13.76
N LEU A 410 -27.49 10.96 -13.49
CA LEU A 410 -28.44 10.31 -14.41
C LEU A 410 -28.33 10.93 -15.81
N ALA A 411 -28.25 12.27 -15.92
CA ALA A 411 -28.10 12.97 -17.18
C ALA A 411 -26.80 12.58 -17.93
N SER A 412 -25.68 12.38 -17.22
CA SER A 412 -24.43 11.94 -17.86
C SER A 412 -24.51 10.47 -18.32
N LEU A 413 -25.20 9.61 -17.60
CA LEU A 413 -25.45 8.22 -17.99
C LEU A 413 -26.38 8.14 -19.20
N ASP A 414 -27.48 8.91 -19.20
CA ASP A 414 -28.39 9.03 -20.36
C ASP A 414 -27.65 9.57 -21.58
N GLY A 415 -26.82 10.60 -21.41
CA GLY A 415 -25.97 11.15 -22.47
C GLY A 415 -24.98 10.11 -23.02
N ALA A 416 -24.33 9.34 -22.15
CA ALA A 416 -23.43 8.26 -22.54
C ALA A 416 -24.18 7.18 -23.36
N LYS A 417 -25.35 6.74 -22.89
CA LYS A 417 -26.22 5.79 -23.60
C LYS A 417 -26.66 6.33 -24.96
N ALA A 418 -27.06 7.61 -25.02
CA ALA A 418 -27.47 8.27 -26.27
C ALA A 418 -26.31 8.37 -27.28
N SER A 419 -25.07 8.58 -26.83
CA SER A 419 -23.91 8.72 -27.72
C SER A 419 -23.60 7.44 -28.53
N VAL A 420 -23.97 6.27 -28.00
CA VAL A 420 -23.77 4.97 -28.65
C VAL A 420 -25.08 4.41 -29.23
N ALA A 421 -26.16 5.17 -29.24
CA ALA A 421 -27.43 4.75 -29.79
C ALA A 421 -27.29 4.33 -31.26
N GLY A 422 -28.01 3.25 -31.65
CA GLY A 422 -27.97 2.71 -33.01
C GLY A 422 -26.75 1.86 -33.34
N ALA A 423 -25.76 1.76 -32.44
CA ALA A 423 -24.67 0.82 -32.59
C ALA A 423 -25.16 -0.61 -32.23
N GLU A 424 -24.60 -1.61 -32.92
CA GLU A 424 -24.86 -3.04 -32.61
C GLU A 424 -24.28 -3.42 -31.26
N TYR A 425 -23.06 -2.93 -30.97
CA TYR A 425 -22.38 -3.11 -29.68
C TYR A 425 -22.01 -1.76 -29.08
N ALA A 426 -22.18 -1.64 -27.75
CA ALA A 426 -21.63 -0.54 -26.95
C ALA A 426 -20.51 -1.09 -26.06
N VAL A 427 -19.30 -0.56 -26.16
CA VAL A 427 -18.20 -0.84 -25.24
C VAL A 427 -18.22 0.26 -24.18
N VAL A 428 -18.53 -0.10 -22.95
CA VAL A 428 -18.73 0.85 -21.83
C VAL A 428 -17.62 0.68 -20.82
N TYR A 429 -16.76 1.70 -20.66
CA TYR A 429 -15.70 1.72 -19.66
C TYR A 429 -16.24 2.34 -18.38
N LEU A 430 -16.31 1.52 -17.32
CA LEU A 430 -16.79 1.90 -16.00
C LEU A 430 -15.59 2.23 -15.09
N PRO A 431 -15.35 3.51 -14.77
CA PRO A 431 -14.23 3.92 -13.91
C PRO A 431 -14.45 3.55 -12.45
N GLU A 432 -13.44 3.75 -11.61
CA GLU A 432 -13.53 3.59 -10.17
C GLU A 432 -14.58 4.54 -9.59
N LEU A 433 -15.62 3.97 -8.96
CA LEU A 433 -16.64 4.70 -8.25
C LEU A 433 -16.21 4.86 -6.79
N ARG A 434 -16.05 6.09 -6.34
CA ARG A 434 -15.89 6.40 -4.92
C ARG A 434 -17.22 6.81 -4.36
N ALA A 435 -17.65 6.16 -3.26
CA ALA A 435 -18.84 6.59 -2.52
C ALA A 435 -18.72 8.08 -2.16
N PRO A 436 -19.84 8.86 -2.18
CA PRO A 436 -19.83 10.25 -1.77
C PRO A 436 -19.36 10.33 -0.32
N LYS A 437 -18.10 10.74 -0.11
CA LYS A 437 -17.67 11.23 1.20
C LYS A 437 -18.05 12.70 1.25
N ASN A 438 -18.38 13.19 2.44
CA ASN A 438 -18.57 14.63 2.72
C ASN A 438 -17.27 15.44 2.55
N ASP A 439 -16.47 15.09 1.56
CA ASP A 439 -15.19 15.66 1.22
C ASP A 439 -15.25 16.26 -0.17
N PHE A 440 -14.60 17.40 -0.36
CA PHE A 440 -14.57 18.22 -1.58
C PHE A 440 -14.14 17.49 -2.88
N ASN A 441 -13.79 16.19 -2.78
CA ASN A 441 -13.37 15.30 -3.86
C ASN A 441 -14.29 14.10 -4.08
N SER A 442 -15.57 14.15 -3.68
CA SER A 442 -16.53 13.09 -4.00
C SER A 442 -16.90 13.09 -5.49
N TYR A 443 -16.72 11.94 -6.14
CA TYR A 443 -16.69 11.83 -7.60
C TYR A 443 -18.03 11.46 -8.25
N SER A 444 -19.05 11.09 -7.50
CA SER A 444 -20.35 10.75 -8.08
C SER A 444 -21.50 11.36 -7.28
N ASN A 445 -22.48 11.93 -8.00
CA ASN A 445 -23.74 12.41 -7.42
C ASN A 445 -24.77 11.29 -7.26
N MET A 446 -24.45 10.07 -7.69
CA MET A 446 -25.29 8.87 -7.62
C MET A 446 -24.66 7.82 -6.69
N LYS A 447 -25.50 7.01 -6.09
CA LYS A 447 -25.04 5.83 -5.34
C LYS A 447 -24.55 4.74 -6.31
N PRO A 448 -23.55 3.94 -5.96
CA PRO A 448 -23.06 2.85 -6.80
C PRO A 448 -24.18 1.91 -7.29
N GLU A 449 -25.12 1.57 -6.41
CA GLU A 449 -26.25 0.67 -6.73
C GLU A 449 -27.17 1.24 -7.84
N GLU A 450 -27.36 2.57 -7.87
CA GLU A 450 -28.16 3.24 -8.91
C GLU A 450 -27.45 3.19 -10.27
N ILE A 451 -26.11 3.35 -10.27
CA ILE A 451 -25.28 3.26 -11.47
C ILE A 451 -25.30 1.82 -12.01
N TYR A 452 -25.10 0.84 -11.15
CA TYR A 452 -25.08 -0.56 -11.55
C TYR A 452 -26.45 -1.06 -12.03
N GLY A 453 -27.54 -0.60 -11.42
CA GLY A 453 -28.91 -0.84 -11.90
C GLY A 453 -29.12 -0.27 -13.30
N PHE A 454 -28.75 1.01 -13.53
CA PHE A 454 -28.83 1.65 -14.85
C PHE A 454 -28.03 0.88 -15.91
N LEU A 455 -26.82 0.45 -15.62
CA LEU A 455 -25.98 -0.30 -16.55
C LEU A 455 -26.59 -1.67 -16.89
N SER A 456 -27.17 -2.37 -15.92
CA SER A 456 -27.85 -3.64 -16.14
C SER A 456 -29.11 -3.48 -17.00
N ASP A 457 -29.91 -2.43 -16.76
CA ASP A 457 -31.07 -2.09 -17.59
C ASP A 457 -30.66 -1.68 -19.02
N TRP A 458 -29.56 -0.95 -19.17
CA TRP A 458 -29.04 -0.61 -20.49
C TRP A 458 -28.62 -1.84 -21.25
N ALA A 459 -27.87 -2.75 -20.61
CA ALA A 459 -27.42 -4.00 -21.20
C ALA A 459 -28.58 -4.96 -21.58
N GLY A 460 -29.73 -4.86 -20.92
CA GLY A 460 -30.96 -5.56 -21.30
C GLY A 460 -31.60 -5.04 -22.60
N GLN A 461 -31.21 -3.84 -23.08
CA GLN A 461 -31.80 -3.18 -24.26
C GLN A 461 -30.84 -3.13 -25.46
N GLN A 462 -29.53 -3.30 -25.26
CA GLN A 462 -28.49 -3.24 -26.27
C GLN A 462 -27.36 -4.21 -25.90
N LYS A 463 -26.62 -4.74 -26.87
CA LYS A 463 -25.41 -5.53 -26.59
C LYS A 463 -24.33 -4.65 -25.99
N VAL A 464 -24.10 -4.80 -24.68
CA VAL A 464 -23.07 -4.05 -23.95
C VAL A 464 -21.91 -4.96 -23.58
N ILE A 465 -20.71 -4.55 -23.94
CA ILE A 465 -19.44 -5.08 -23.44
C ILE A 465 -18.97 -4.14 -22.32
N LEU A 466 -18.97 -4.62 -21.08
CA LEU A 466 -18.60 -3.82 -19.92
C LEU A 466 -17.11 -3.99 -19.59
N ALA A 467 -16.35 -2.90 -19.69
CA ALA A 467 -14.96 -2.83 -19.25
C ALA A 467 -14.91 -2.21 -17.84
N ILE A 468 -14.69 -3.05 -16.83
CA ILE A 468 -14.65 -2.65 -15.42
C ILE A 468 -13.24 -2.14 -15.11
N MET A 469 -13.08 -0.81 -15.07
CA MET A 469 -11.82 -0.13 -14.70
C MET A 469 -11.76 0.12 -13.19
N ASN A 470 -12.12 -0.89 -12.41
CA ASN A 470 -12.31 -0.85 -10.98
C ASN A 470 -12.01 -2.23 -10.37
N ASN A 471 -12.20 -2.38 -9.04
CA ASN A 471 -12.05 -3.67 -8.38
C ASN A 471 -13.11 -4.70 -8.84
N PRO A 472 -12.80 -6.00 -8.73
CA PRO A 472 -13.70 -7.08 -9.16
C PRO A 472 -15.03 -7.18 -8.40
N TYR A 473 -15.16 -6.59 -7.21
CA TYR A 473 -16.40 -6.66 -6.41
C TYR A 473 -17.59 -5.92 -7.05
N VAL A 474 -17.36 -5.17 -8.11
CA VAL A 474 -18.43 -4.66 -8.99
C VAL A 474 -19.29 -5.82 -9.52
N LEU A 475 -18.70 -7.01 -9.73
CA LEU A 475 -19.41 -8.19 -10.23
C LEU A 475 -20.52 -8.68 -9.28
N ASP A 476 -20.42 -8.40 -7.97
CA ASP A 476 -21.45 -8.74 -6.98
C ASP A 476 -22.68 -7.82 -7.04
N GLN A 477 -22.58 -6.72 -7.79
CA GLN A 477 -23.57 -5.63 -7.81
C GLN A 477 -24.24 -5.44 -9.18
N ILE A 478 -23.85 -6.24 -10.19
CA ILE A 478 -24.41 -6.19 -11.54
C ILE A 478 -25.03 -7.54 -11.94
N ASP A 479 -26.01 -7.54 -12.84
CA ASP A 479 -26.48 -8.78 -13.46
C ASP A 479 -25.53 -9.20 -14.60
N LEU A 480 -24.63 -10.15 -14.33
CA LEU A 480 -23.66 -10.65 -15.31
C LEU A 480 -24.30 -11.19 -16.59
N LYS A 481 -25.58 -11.67 -16.52
CA LYS A 481 -26.27 -12.25 -17.67
C LYS A 481 -26.70 -11.18 -18.65
N ALA A 482 -27.00 -9.98 -18.18
CA ALA A 482 -27.46 -8.87 -19.00
C ALA A 482 -26.40 -8.41 -20.01
N PHE A 483 -25.12 -8.43 -19.63
CA PHE A 483 -24.02 -7.97 -20.49
C PHE A 483 -23.63 -9.01 -21.52
N ASP A 484 -23.29 -8.57 -22.74
CA ASP A 484 -22.79 -9.42 -23.82
C ASP A 484 -21.35 -9.89 -23.55
N GLY A 485 -20.49 -8.99 -23.00
CA GLY A 485 -19.14 -9.29 -22.58
C GLY A 485 -18.76 -8.52 -21.32
N ILE A 486 -17.81 -9.07 -20.51
CA ILE A 486 -17.28 -8.40 -19.32
C ILE A 486 -15.79 -8.62 -19.23
N VAL A 487 -15.04 -7.52 -19.12
CA VAL A 487 -13.58 -7.50 -18.94
C VAL A 487 -13.19 -6.59 -17.78
N ILE A 488 -12.18 -6.97 -17.01
CA ILE A 488 -11.68 -6.17 -15.87
C ILE A 488 -10.29 -5.64 -16.18
N GLY A 489 -10.14 -4.30 -16.09
CA GLY A 489 -8.88 -3.58 -16.25
C GLY A 489 -8.32 -3.03 -14.94
N TYR A 490 -9.02 -3.20 -13.80
CA TYR A 490 -8.61 -2.86 -12.42
C TYR A 490 -8.44 -1.36 -12.10
N SER A 491 -8.06 -0.53 -13.04
CA SER A 491 -7.87 0.91 -12.84
C SER A 491 -8.19 1.68 -14.12
N SER A 492 -8.55 2.95 -13.98
CA SER A 492 -8.83 3.86 -15.11
C SER A 492 -7.63 4.74 -15.48
N VAL A 493 -6.40 4.35 -15.11
CA VAL A 493 -5.19 5.01 -15.61
C VAL A 493 -4.89 4.58 -17.04
N ASP A 494 -4.14 5.39 -17.77
CA ASP A 494 -3.93 5.24 -19.21
C ASP A 494 -3.40 3.85 -19.61
N GLN A 495 -2.47 3.28 -18.84
CA GLN A 495 -1.88 1.97 -19.11
C GLN A 495 -2.93 0.84 -19.05
N ASN A 496 -3.85 0.93 -18.07
CA ASN A 496 -4.95 -0.03 -17.94
C ASN A 496 -5.97 0.13 -19.06
N MET A 497 -6.31 1.37 -19.44
CA MET A 497 -7.21 1.64 -20.58
C MET A 497 -6.62 1.08 -21.88
N LYS A 498 -5.31 1.29 -22.13
CA LYS A 498 -4.60 0.71 -23.28
C LYS A 498 -4.62 -0.82 -23.26
N ALA A 499 -4.37 -1.43 -22.08
CA ALA A 499 -4.35 -2.90 -21.95
C ALA A 499 -5.72 -3.51 -22.28
N VAL A 500 -6.81 -2.94 -21.76
CA VAL A 500 -8.17 -3.37 -22.09
C VAL A 500 -8.47 -3.17 -23.57
N GLY A 501 -8.07 -2.03 -24.15
CA GLY A 501 -8.21 -1.76 -25.58
C GLY A 501 -7.51 -2.80 -26.46
N LYS A 502 -6.27 -3.22 -26.11
CA LYS A 502 -5.53 -4.27 -26.79
C LYS A 502 -6.26 -5.63 -26.73
N VAL A 503 -6.84 -5.98 -25.59
CA VAL A 503 -7.63 -7.21 -25.45
C VAL A 503 -8.88 -7.15 -26.30
N LEU A 504 -9.64 -6.06 -26.24
CA LEU A 504 -10.90 -5.90 -26.99
C LEU A 504 -10.67 -5.77 -28.50
N SER A 505 -9.51 -5.24 -28.92
CA SER A 505 -9.12 -5.22 -30.35
C SER A 505 -8.55 -6.56 -30.85
N GLY A 506 -8.30 -7.50 -29.94
CA GLY A 506 -7.70 -8.80 -30.25
C GLY A 506 -6.19 -8.75 -30.54
N GLU A 507 -5.52 -7.65 -30.18
CA GLU A 507 -4.06 -7.52 -30.28
C GLU A 507 -3.36 -8.47 -29.31
N ILE A 508 -3.86 -8.57 -28.08
CA ILE A 508 -3.41 -9.51 -27.05
C ILE A 508 -4.56 -10.34 -26.50
N ASP A 509 -4.25 -11.48 -25.89
CA ASP A 509 -5.23 -12.30 -25.16
C ASP A 509 -5.33 -11.82 -23.70
N ALA A 510 -6.51 -12.01 -23.07
CA ALA A 510 -6.69 -11.75 -21.65
C ALA A 510 -6.09 -12.91 -20.83
N GLU A 511 -4.98 -12.69 -20.15
CA GLU A 511 -4.25 -13.71 -19.39
C GLU A 511 -4.58 -13.68 -17.89
N GLY A 512 -5.06 -12.56 -17.39
CA GLY A 512 -5.38 -12.35 -15.98
C GLY A 512 -6.48 -13.27 -15.47
N VAL A 513 -6.47 -13.51 -14.16
CA VAL A 513 -7.48 -14.28 -13.43
C VAL A 513 -8.06 -13.46 -12.29
N LEU A 514 -9.30 -13.75 -11.87
CA LEU A 514 -9.88 -13.06 -10.72
C LEU A 514 -9.00 -13.24 -9.47
N PRO A 515 -8.57 -12.17 -8.83
CA PRO A 515 -7.79 -12.24 -7.59
C PRO A 515 -8.65 -12.53 -6.36
N VAL A 516 -9.97 -12.39 -6.48
CA VAL A 516 -10.97 -12.58 -5.44
C VAL A 516 -12.16 -13.35 -6.00
N SER A 517 -12.93 -13.97 -5.13
CA SER A 517 -14.26 -14.50 -5.47
C SER A 517 -15.24 -13.34 -5.58
N ALA A 518 -15.91 -13.18 -6.73
CA ALA A 518 -16.87 -12.11 -6.97
C ALA A 518 -17.88 -12.50 -8.05
N GLY A 519 -19.12 -12.01 -7.98
CA GLY A 519 -20.19 -12.30 -8.95
C GLY A 519 -20.56 -13.78 -9.03
N GLY A 520 -20.37 -14.53 -7.96
CA GLY A 520 -20.55 -15.99 -7.93
C GLY A 520 -19.45 -16.78 -8.64
N LEU A 521 -18.37 -16.12 -9.07
CA LEU A 521 -17.20 -16.72 -9.72
C LEU A 521 -16.06 -16.89 -8.70
N PRO A 522 -15.31 -18.01 -8.72
CA PRO A 522 -14.23 -18.23 -7.76
C PRO A 522 -12.98 -17.41 -8.05
N ASN A 523 -12.15 -17.20 -7.03
CA ASN A 523 -10.77 -16.78 -7.21
C ASN A 523 -10.05 -17.69 -8.21
N GLY A 524 -9.26 -17.11 -9.12
CA GLY A 524 -8.58 -17.83 -10.19
C GLY A 524 -9.41 -18.00 -11.47
N PHE A 525 -10.66 -17.55 -11.50
CA PHE A 525 -11.51 -17.63 -12.69
C PHE A 525 -11.03 -16.71 -13.81
N SER A 526 -11.12 -17.21 -15.05
CA SER A 526 -11.04 -16.45 -16.30
C SER A 526 -11.83 -17.17 -17.39
N ALA A 527 -12.62 -16.45 -18.18
CA ALA A 527 -13.33 -16.98 -19.33
C ALA A 527 -12.35 -17.10 -20.53
N LYS A 528 -11.53 -18.14 -20.56
CA LYS A 528 -10.57 -18.43 -21.62
C LYS A 528 -11.23 -18.87 -22.92
#